data_61dbf3e6448de998738c0d41a0c42551
#
_entry.id   61dbf3e6448de998738c0d41a0c42551
#
_cell.length_a   1.000
_cell.length_b   1.000
_cell.length_c   1.000
_cell.angle_alpha   90.00
_cell.angle_beta   90.00
_cell.angle_gamma   90.00
#
_symmetry.space_group_name_H-M   'P 1'
#
loop_
_entity.id
_entity.type
_entity.pdbx_description
1 polymer ?
#
loop_
_entity_poly.entity_id
_entity_poly.type
_entity_poly.pdbx_seq_one_letter_code
_entity_poly.pdbx_strand_id
1 'polypeptide(L)'
;ITDFSKLEEVDQLSLAKQIDSLTLGGGHDKPLKIKSVKPLSGLKNLKYLGLTNLKIEDDTLHPLDQLKNLELLEISNQFETKEYAWLATRLPITKCKMFQATNSCHILSADNKLVWDTMVTGRKKSFLLSTKDQMKIDKHINDFERLKNELAE
;
A
#
# COMPACT_ATOMS: atom_id res chain seq x y z
N ILE A 1 -0.98 1.54 -17.47
CA ILE A 1 0.04 2.45 -18.03
C ILE A 1 1.34 2.12 -17.34
N THR A 2 2.24 1.46 -18.02
CA THR A 2 3.57 1.10 -17.53
C THR A 2 4.61 1.84 -18.38
N ASP A 3 5.69 2.25 -17.74
CA ASP A 3 6.90 2.79 -18.38
C ASP A 3 6.89 4.27 -18.79
N PHE A 4 6.28 5.13 -17.98
CA PHE A 4 6.45 6.57 -18.11
C PHE A 4 7.49 7.08 -17.09
N SER A 5 8.69 7.40 -17.55
CA SER A 5 9.73 8.00 -16.71
C SER A 5 9.43 9.46 -16.33
N LYS A 6 8.38 10.07 -16.88
CA LYS A 6 7.92 11.44 -16.62
C LYS A 6 6.41 11.55 -16.83
N LEU A 7 5.62 11.07 -15.89
CA LEU A 7 4.24 11.53 -15.74
C LEU A 7 4.25 12.73 -14.80
N GLU A 8 4.62 13.90 -15.30
CA GLU A 8 4.53 15.15 -14.55
C GLU A 8 3.06 15.56 -14.31
N GLU A 9 2.11 14.97 -15.06
CA GLU A 9 0.70 15.32 -15.04
C GLU A 9 -0.22 14.12 -14.78
N VAL A 10 -0.14 13.57 -13.58
CA VAL A 10 -1.18 12.64 -13.08
C VAL A 10 -2.55 13.33 -12.99
N ASP A 11 -2.56 14.68 -13.03
CA ASP A 11 -3.76 15.51 -12.94
C ASP A 11 -4.78 15.22 -14.05
N GLN A 12 -4.32 14.89 -15.25
CA GLN A 12 -5.20 14.55 -16.39
C GLN A 12 -5.94 13.20 -16.18
N LEU A 13 -5.43 12.32 -15.31
CA LEU A 13 -6.13 11.08 -14.98
C LEU A 13 -7.47 11.33 -14.31
N SER A 14 -7.65 12.44 -13.62
CA SER A 14 -8.92 12.84 -13.02
C SER A 14 -10.07 12.94 -14.03
N LEU A 15 -9.75 13.13 -15.33
CA LEU A 15 -10.72 13.21 -16.42
C LEU A 15 -11.19 11.82 -16.91
N ALA A 16 -10.43 10.76 -16.61
CA ALA A 16 -10.71 9.40 -17.06
C ALA A 16 -11.76 8.69 -16.18
N LYS A 17 -12.90 9.33 -15.94
CA LYS A 17 -13.94 8.89 -14.97
C LYS A 17 -14.58 7.53 -15.27
N GLN A 18 -14.38 7.01 -16.48
CA GLN A 18 -14.98 5.75 -16.93
C GLN A 18 -14.11 4.51 -16.68
N ILE A 19 -12.86 4.71 -16.26
CA ILE A 19 -11.97 3.55 -16.03
C ILE A 19 -12.34 2.83 -14.74
N ASP A 20 -12.28 1.51 -14.79
CA ASP A 20 -12.47 0.60 -13.65
C ASP A 20 -11.17 -0.03 -13.15
N SER A 21 -10.10 0.08 -13.93
CA SER A 21 -8.80 -0.50 -13.61
C SER A 21 -7.67 0.45 -13.98
N LEU A 22 -6.75 0.67 -13.04
CA LEU A 22 -5.57 1.52 -13.24
C LEU A 22 -4.35 0.91 -12.56
N THR A 23 -3.24 0.86 -13.29
CA THR A 23 -1.91 0.60 -12.70
C THR A 23 -1.00 1.78 -13.00
N LEU A 24 -0.37 2.31 -11.97
CA LEU A 24 0.70 3.30 -12.06
C LEU A 24 1.97 2.72 -11.44
N GLY A 25 3.06 2.80 -12.18
CA GLY A 25 4.32 2.27 -11.70
C GLY A 25 5.52 2.73 -12.50
N GLY A 26 6.67 2.74 -11.85
CA GLY A 26 7.95 2.94 -12.52
C GLY A 26 8.43 1.66 -13.21
N GLY A 27 9.42 1.82 -14.10
CA GLY A 27 10.15 0.71 -14.69
C GLY A 27 11.01 -0.03 -13.65
N HIS A 28 11.64 -1.13 -14.08
CA HIS A 28 12.44 -1.99 -13.20
C HIS A 28 13.50 -1.22 -12.38
N ASP A 29 14.19 -0.28 -13.01
CA ASP A 29 15.35 0.41 -12.41
C ASP A 29 15.04 1.79 -11.82
N LYS A 30 13.88 2.35 -12.13
CA LYS A 30 13.53 3.71 -11.68
C LYS A 30 12.09 3.77 -11.18
N PRO A 31 11.86 4.20 -9.93
CA PRO A 31 10.51 4.47 -9.45
C PRO A 31 9.90 5.65 -10.21
N LEU A 32 8.63 5.56 -10.54
CA LEU A 32 7.86 6.70 -11.01
C LEU A 32 7.67 7.68 -9.83
N LYS A 33 8.04 8.94 -10.02
CA LYS A 33 7.85 9.99 -9.03
C LYS A 33 6.59 10.77 -9.35
N ILE A 34 5.68 10.86 -8.39
CA ILE A 34 4.48 11.69 -8.48
C ILE A 34 4.37 12.57 -7.24
N LYS A 35 3.78 13.74 -7.39
CA LYS A 35 3.60 14.67 -6.27
C LYS A 35 2.59 14.15 -5.26
N SER A 36 1.45 13.64 -5.75
CA SER A 36 0.32 13.23 -4.93
C SER A 36 -0.53 12.18 -5.63
N VAL A 37 -1.25 11.37 -4.86
CA VAL A 37 -2.34 10.51 -5.35
C VAL A 37 -3.69 11.25 -5.42
N LYS A 38 -3.73 12.54 -5.06
CA LYS A 38 -4.95 13.37 -5.07
C LYS A 38 -5.73 13.34 -6.39
N PRO A 39 -5.10 13.36 -7.58
CA PRO A 39 -5.82 13.29 -8.85
C PRO A 39 -6.62 11.99 -9.02
N LEU A 40 -6.23 10.91 -8.35
CA LEU A 40 -6.93 9.63 -8.42
C LEU A 40 -8.27 9.65 -7.68
N SER A 41 -8.46 10.57 -6.72
CA SER A 41 -9.69 10.66 -5.92
C SER A 41 -10.95 10.91 -6.75
N GLY A 42 -10.81 11.40 -7.98
CA GLY A 42 -11.91 11.61 -8.93
C GLY A 42 -12.39 10.34 -9.65
N LEU A 43 -11.63 9.24 -9.60
CA LEU A 43 -11.89 8.01 -10.35
C LEU A 43 -12.88 7.10 -9.60
N LYS A 44 -14.12 7.57 -9.41
CA LYS A 44 -15.12 6.94 -8.55
C LYS A 44 -15.58 5.54 -9.02
N ASN A 45 -15.36 5.20 -10.30
CA ASN A 45 -15.70 3.89 -10.86
C ASN A 45 -14.58 2.86 -10.72
N LEU A 46 -13.43 3.27 -10.16
CA LEU A 46 -12.25 2.42 -10.08
C LEU A 46 -12.50 1.23 -9.13
N LYS A 47 -12.28 0.02 -9.63
CA LYS A 47 -12.38 -1.25 -8.90
C LYS A 47 -11.02 -1.83 -8.57
N TYR A 48 -10.04 -1.60 -9.43
CA TYR A 48 -8.66 -2.04 -9.24
C TYR A 48 -7.69 -0.86 -9.34
N LEU A 49 -6.80 -0.75 -8.35
CA LEU A 49 -5.70 0.21 -8.35
C LEU A 49 -4.39 -0.49 -7.97
N GLY A 50 -3.43 -0.47 -8.90
CA GLY A 50 -2.05 -0.89 -8.69
C GLY A 50 -1.13 0.32 -8.58
N LEU A 51 -0.41 0.44 -7.45
CA LEU A 51 0.59 1.48 -7.18
C LEU A 51 1.92 0.81 -6.86
N THR A 52 2.70 0.50 -7.91
CA THR A 52 3.92 -0.29 -7.80
C THR A 52 5.15 0.51 -8.21
N ASN A 53 6.26 0.34 -7.49
CA ASN A 53 7.51 1.07 -7.77
C ASN A 53 7.29 2.59 -7.95
N LEU A 54 6.53 3.19 -7.02
CA LEU A 54 6.20 4.62 -6.98
C LEU A 54 6.91 5.31 -5.83
N LYS A 55 7.28 6.58 -6.05
CA LYS A 55 7.62 7.52 -4.97
C LYS A 55 6.59 8.65 -4.98
N ILE A 56 5.84 8.79 -3.89
CA ILE A 56 4.80 9.81 -3.71
C ILE A 56 5.35 10.86 -2.77
N GLU A 57 5.41 12.11 -3.20
CA GLU A 57 6.12 13.17 -2.48
C GLU A 57 5.37 13.68 -1.25
N ASP A 58 4.05 13.78 -1.31
CA ASP A 58 3.21 14.23 -0.18
C ASP A 58 3.01 13.15 0.90
N ASP A 59 3.50 11.93 0.63
CA ASP A 59 3.61 10.84 1.59
C ASP A 59 2.31 10.47 2.31
N THR A 60 1.17 10.65 1.66
CA THR A 60 -0.15 10.33 2.22
C THR A 60 -1.02 9.50 1.27
N LEU A 61 -1.85 8.63 1.87
CA LEU A 61 -2.85 7.82 1.18
C LEU A 61 -4.27 8.39 1.33
N HIS A 62 -4.44 9.49 2.07
CA HIS A 62 -5.76 10.06 2.38
C HIS A 62 -6.65 10.30 1.16
N PRO A 63 -6.17 10.81 0.02
CA PRO A 63 -7.03 11.04 -1.14
C PRO A 63 -7.68 9.77 -1.71
N LEU A 64 -7.13 8.58 -1.41
CA LEU A 64 -7.68 7.31 -1.90
C LEU A 64 -8.96 6.89 -1.15
N ASP A 65 -9.27 7.50 -0.01
CA ASP A 65 -10.51 7.22 0.75
C ASP A 65 -11.78 7.50 -0.07
N GLN A 66 -11.64 8.32 -1.10
CA GLN A 66 -12.72 8.68 -2.02
C GLN A 66 -13.11 7.55 -3.00
N LEU A 67 -12.30 6.51 -3.11
CA LEU A 67 -12.48 5.40 -4.06
C LEU A 67 -13.37 4.29 -3.47
N LYS A 68 -14.63 4.61 -3.15
CA LYS A 68 -15.54 3.72 -2.42
C LYS A 68 -15.92 2.42 -3.15
N ASN A 69 -15.71 2.38 -4.48
CA ASN A 69 -15.95 1.20 -5.29
C ASN A 69 -14.70 0.34 -5.50
N LEU A 70 -13.57 0.71 -4.86
CA LEU A 70 -12.32 -0.01 -5.01
C LEU A 70 -12.41 -1.39 -4.35
N GLU A 71 -12.26 -2.44 -5.15
CA GLU A 71 -12.33 -3.84 -4.72
C GLU A 71 -10.93 -4.38 -4.37
N LEU A 72 -9.90 -3.95 -5.11
CA LEU A 72 -8.52 -4.41 -4.93
C LEU A 72 -7.53 -3.24 -5.03
N LEU A 73 -6.70 -3.11 -4.00
CA LEU A 73 -5.57 -2.18 -3.95
C LEU A 73 -4.26 -2.95 -3.82
N GLU A 74 -3.40 -2.82 -4.81
CA GLU A 74 -2.01 -3.29 -4.75
C GLU A 74 -1.08 -2.10 -4.54
N ILE A 75 -0.42 -2.06 -3.40
CA ILE A 75 0.49 -0.97 -3.03
C ILE A 75 1.71 -1.52 -2.32
N SER A 76 2.87 -0.92 -2.58
CA SER A 76 4.12 -1.30 -1.91
C SER A 76 4.16 -0.79 -0.47
N ASN A 77 4.92 -1.51 0.38
CA ASN A 77 5.10 -1.20 1.80
C ASN A 77 6.10 -0.03 1.99
N GLN A 78 5.66 1.21 1.77
CA GLN A 78 6.51 2.41 1.79
C GLN A 78 6.00 3.56 2.67
N PHE A 79 4.75 3.50 3.11
CA PHE A 79 4.15 4.52 3.97
C PHE A 79 4.27 4.15 5.46
N GLU A 80 3.99 5.10 6.32
CA GLU A 80 3.88 4.83 7.75
C GLU A 80 2.71 3.88 8.03
N THR A 81 2.84 3.04 9.05
CA THR A 81 1.82 2.06 9.45
C THR A 81 0.43 2.70 9.63
N LYS A 82 0.39 3.92 10.16
CA LYS A 82 -0.85 4.68 10.37
C LYS A 82 -1.61 5.00 9.08
N GLU A 83 -0.91 5.22 7.96
CA GLU A 83 -1.54 5.51 6.67
C GLU A 83 -2.34 4.29 6.17
N TYR A 84 -1.77 3.10 6.32
CA TYR A 84 -2.45 1.86 5.95
C TYR A 84 -3.60 1.53 6.90
N ALA A 85 -3.39 1.70 8.21
CA ALA A 85 -4.43 1.49 9.21
C ALA A 85 -5.62 2.43 8.98
N TRP A 86 -5.34 3.71 8.72
CA TRP A 86 -6.37 4.71 8.42
C TRP A 86 -7.14 4.36 7.14
N LEU A 87 -6.44 4.07 6.05
CA LEU A 87 -7.09 3.76 4.78
C LEU A 87 -7.93 2.47 4.87
N ALA A 88 -7.48 1.48 5.66
CA ALA A 88 -8.25 0.26 5.92
C ALA A 88 -9.61 0.54 6.57
N THR A 89 -9.71 1.55 7.45
CA THR A 89 -10.99 1.94 8.06
C THR A 89 -11.91 2.67 7.07
N ARG A 90 -11.36 3.35 6.08
CA ARG A 90 -12.11 4.14 5.07
C ARG A 90 -12.57 3.32 3.86
N LEU A 91 -11.88 2.21 3.60
CA LEU A 91 -12.14 1.30 2.48
C LEU A 91 -12.37 -0.15 2.94
N PRO A 92 -13.43 -0.41 3.74
CA PRO A 92 -13.60 -1.70 4.42
C PRO A 92 -13.89 -2.88 3.47
N ILE A 93 -14.35 -2.62 2.25
CA ILE A 93 -14.60 -3.66 1.25
C ILE A 93 -13.38 -3.95 0.35
N THR A 94 -12.36 -3.07 0.40
CA THR A 94 -11.19 -3.18 -0.46
C THR A 94 -10.22 -4.23 0.07
N LYS A 95 -9.85 -5.18 -0.78
CA LYS A 95 -8.78 -6.13 -0.50
C LYS A 95 -7.42 -5.45 -0.70
N CYS A 96 -6.60 -5.42 0.35
CA CYS A 96 -5.23 -4.92 0.28
C CYS A 96 -4.36 -5.65 1.29
N LYS A 97 -3.21 -6.17 0.85
CA LYS A 97 -2.25 -6.84 1.76
C LYS A 97 -1.77 -5.90 2.87
N MET A 98 -1.59 -4.62 2.57
CA MET A 98 -1.11 -3.63 3.54
C MET A 98 -2.18 -3.18 4.56
N PHE A 99 -3.43 -3.66 4.46
CA PHE A 99 -4.49 -3.43 5.47
C PHE A 99 -4.41 -4.40 6.65
N GLN A 100 -3.33 -5.18 6.73
CA GLN A 100 -3.00 -6.09 7.82
C GLN A 100 -1.68 -5.66 8.46
N ALA A 101 -1.52 -5.92 9.74
CA ALA A 101 -0.30 -5.60 10.49
C ALA A 101 0.94 -6.31 9.94
N THR A 102 0.74 -7.52 9.44
CA THR A 102 1.82 -8.37 8.94
C THR A 102 1.38 -9.12 7.68
N ASN A 103 2.35 -9.46 6.86
CA ASN A 103 2.14 -10.22 5.64
C ASN A 103 3.15 -11.39 5.58
N SER A 104 2.69 -12.55 5.12
CA SER A 104 3.59 -13.66 4.90
C SER A 104 4.61 -13.35 3.80
N CYS A 105 5.84 -13.74 4.03
CA CYS A 105 6.92 -13.69 3.05
C CYS A 105 7.74 -14.98 3.16
N HIS A 106 8.66 -15.20 2.21
CA HIS A 106 9.52 -16.37 2.25
C HIS A 106 10.92 -15.94 1.78
N ILE A 107 11.76 -15.58 2.75
CA ILE A 107 13.10 -15.08 2.46
C ILE A 107 14.12 -16.10 2.96
N LEU A 108 14.93 -16.57 2.02
CA LEU A 108 15.96 -17.58 2.24
C LEU A 108 17.34 -16.94 2.30
N SER A 109 18.23 -17.53 3.07
CA SER A 109 19.67 -17.25 3.03
C SER A 109 20.32 -17.90 1.78
N ALA A 110 21.60 -17.59 1.55
CA ALA A 110 22.35 -18.12 0.43
C ALA A 110 22.46 -19.65 0.45
N ASP A 111 22.38 -20.28 1.63
CA ASP A 111 22.37 -21.73 1.85
C ASP A 111 20.95 -22.33 1.92
N ASN A 112 19.97 -21.63 1.38
CA ASN A 112 18.57 -22.05 1.25
C ASN A 112 17.82 -22.29 2.58
N LYS A 113 18.27 -21.68 3.69
CA LYS A 113 17.56 -21.74 4.96
C LYS A 113 16.59 -20.57 5.09
N LEU A 114 15.41 -20.84 5.64
CA LEU A 114 14.42 -19.79 5.92
C LEU A 114 14.98 -18.81 6.96
N VAL A 115 15.05 -17.53 6.58
CA VAL A 115 15.54 -16.44 7.44
C VAL A 115 14.38 -15.65 8.00
N TRP A 116 13.41 -15.30 7.15
CA TRP A 116 12.21 -14.56 7.53
C TRP A 116 10.98 -15.10 6.80
N ASP A 117 9.87 -15.16 7.51
CA ASP A 117 8.57 -15.61 7.00
C ASP A 117 7.45 -14.58 7.17
N THR A 118 7.74 -13.47 7.86
CA THR A 118 6.77 -12.43 8.20
C THR A 118 7.34 -11.04 7.92
N MET A 119 6.65 -10.25 7.11
CA MET A 119 6.95 -8.84 6.86
C MET A 119 5.97 -7.97 7.65
N VAL A 120 6.46 -7.00 8.40
CA VAL A 120 5.64 -6.01 9.12
C VAL A 120 5.23 -4.89 8.18
N THR A 121 3.97 -4.46 8.26
CA THR A 121 3.43 -3.34 7.49
C THR A 121 3.90 -2.01 8.06
N GLY A 122 4.48 -1.18 7.21
CA GLY A 122 4.99 0.15 7.54
C GLY A 122 6.33 0.46 6.89
N ARG A 123 6.71 1.74 6.85
CA ARG A 123 7.92 2.24 6.17
C ARG A 123 9.20 1.56 6.64
N LYS A 124 9.32 1.32 7.93
CA LYS A 124 10.47 0.63 8.53
C LYS A 124 10.25 -0.87 8.45
N LYS A 125 10.23 -1.41 7.25
CA LYS A 125 10.03 -2.85 7.00
C LYS A 125 10.87 -3.69 7.95
N SER A 126 10.22 -4.31 8.92
CA SER A 126 10.84 -5.35 9.73
C SER A 126 10.46 -6.70 9.15
N PHE A 127 11.46 -7.55 8.98
CA PHE A 127 11.25 -8.94 8.63
C PHE A 127 11.51 -9.78 9.89
N LEU A 128 10.60 -10.66 10.20
CA LEU A 128 10.60 -11.48 11.41
C LEU A 128 10.52 -12.96 11.04
N LEU A 129 10.97 -13.80 11.95
CA LEU A 129 10.81 -15.25 11.84
C LEU A 129 9.81 -15.72 12.89
N SER A 130 8.64 -16.21 12.48
CA SER A 130 7.53 -16.55 13.38
C SER A 130 7.93 -17.49 14.52
N THR A 131 8.81 -18.46 14.24
CA THR A 131 9.31 -19.40 15.25
C THR A 131 10.19 -18.76 16.33
N LYS A 132 10.70 -17.55 16.13
CA LYS A 132 11.59 -16.83 17.07
C LYS A 132 11.01 -15.53 17.59
N ASP A 133 10.21 -14.84 16.77
CA ASP A 133 9.79 -13.47 17.01
C ASP A 133 8.27 -13.36 17.28
N GLN A 134 7.59 -14.44 17.69
CA GLN A 134 6.13 -14.44 17.85
C GLN A 134 5.62 -13.28 18.72
N MET A 135 6.28 -13.00 19.85
CA MET A 135 5.88 -11.89 20.72
C MET A 135 5.97 -10.49 20.03
N LYS A 136 6.94 -10.31 19.14
CA LYS A 136 7.05 -9.06 18.36
C LYS A 136 5.95 -8.98 17.31
N ILE A 137 5.63 -10.10 16.67
CA ILE A 137 4.54 -10.21 15.70
C ILE A 137 3.22 -9.87 16.37
N ASP A 138 2.92 -10.48 17.52
CA ASP A 138 1.70 -10.21 18.29
C ASP A 138 1.59 -8.74 18.70
N LYS A 139 2.71 -8.13 19.12
CA LYS A 139 2.76 -6.70 19.43
C LYS A 139 2.38 -5.85 18.20
N HIS A 140 2.95 -6.13 17.02
CA HIS A 140 2.62 -5.39 15.81
C HIS A 140 1.14 -5.54 15.43
N ILE A 141 0.58 -6.74 15.60
CA ILE A 141 -0.85 -6.99 15.34
C ILE A 141 -1.71 -6.13 16.29
N ASN A 142 -1.42 -6.17 17.59
CA ASN A 142 -2.18 -5.41 18.59
C ASN A 142 -2.06 -3.88 18.35
N ASP A 143 -0.86 -3.39 18.04
CA ASP A 143 -0.63 -1.96 17.76
C ASP A 143 -1.39 -1.51 16.50
N PHE A 144 -1.43 -2.34 15.44
CA PHE A 144 -2.15 -2.04 14.22
C PHE A 144 -3.67 -1.99 14.44
N GLU A 145 -4.23 -2.96 15.16
CA GLU A 145 -5.67 -2.98 15.47
C GLU A 145 -6.07 -1.82 16.40
N ARG A 146 -5.21 -1.46 17.35
CA ARG A 146 -5.42 -0.25 18.15
C ARG A 146 -5.46 1.00 17.28
N LEU A 147 -4.50 1.17 16.36
CA LEU A 147 -4.50 2.30 15.42
C LEU A 147 -5.77 2.34 14.57
N LYS A 148 -6.24 1.19 14.06
CA LYS A 148 -7.51 1.14 13.30
C LYS A 148 -8.67 1.62 14.14
N ASN A 149 -8.77 1.18 15.40
CA ASN A 149 -9.86 1.59 16.29
C ASN A 149 -9.81 3.10 16.59
N GLU A 150 -8.63 3.64 16.90
CA GLU A 150 -8.42 5.08 17.15
C GLU A 150 -8.73 5.95 15.92
N LEU A 151 -8.51 5.43 14.70
CA LEU A 151 -8.68 6.16 13.43
C LEU A 151 -10.05 5.92 12.77
N ALA A 152 -10.89 5.04 13.33
CA ALA A 152 -12.24 4.77 12.84
C ALA A 152 -13.24 5.85 13.24
N GLU A 153 -12.94 6.61 14.31
CA GLU A 153 -13.72 7.75 14.80
C GLU A 153 -13.56 8.97 13.87
#